data_a2708b2bc6051e7b785932df3c260b08
#
_entry.id   a2708b2bc6051e7b785932df3c260b08
#
_cell.length_a   1.000
_cell.length_b   1.000
_cell.length_c   1.000
_cell.angle_alpha   90.00
_cell.angle_beta   90.00
_cell.angle_gamma   90.00
#
_symmetry.space_group_name_H-M   'P 1'
#
loop_
_entity.id
_entity.type
_entity.pdbx_description
1 polymer ?
#
loop_
_entity_poly.entity_id
_entity_poly.type
_entity_poly.pdbx_seq_one_letter_code
_entity_poly.pdbx_strand_id
1 'polypeptide(L)'
;YRQVVEMSTEPQSVGLTKPESRYEATKARENDKDVAFPKWNNHLLCDKDGKYPAEMNDWERKVVESELKRVGFKLWYRNPQQPGQASLGIAYVEDEQYKIVRPDFIFFAEQEGQVVADLVDPHGLHLADALAKLKGLARYAEEHAACYRRIESVAEAGGKLRVLDLTNADVLLAIKDAKSAQRLYEGV
;
A
#
# COMPACT_ATOMS: atom_id res chain seq x y z
N TYR A 1 -15.55 -9.04 12.76
CA TYR A 1 -16.03 -8.40 11.54
C TYR A 1 -16.96 -7.23 11.85
N ARG A 2 -17.97 -7.41 12.71
CA ARG A 2 -18.83 -6.32 13.18
C ARG A 2 -18.04 -5.21 13.89
N GLN A 3 -17.01 -5.56 14.65
CA GLN A 3 -16.18 -4.56 15.35
C GLN A 3 -15.41 -3.62 14.41
N VAL A 4 -15.06 -4.05 13.19
CA VAL A 4 -14.37 -3.18 12.22
C VAL A 4 -15.36 -2.24 11.52
N VAL A 5 -16.62 -2.64 11.38
CA VAL A 5 -17.68 -1.84 10.72
C VAL A 5 -18.35 -0.87 11.69
N GLU A 6 -18.35 -1.19 12.99
CA GLU A 6 -18.93 -0.37 14.07
C GLU A 6 -17.88 0.51 14.78
N MET A 7 -16.69 0.71 14.20
CA MET A 7 -15.77 1.69 14.77
C MET A 7 -16.44 3.06 14.76
N SER A 8 -16.81 3.50 15.94
CA SER A 8 -17.38 4.82 16.16
C SER A 8 -16.46 5.89 15.59
N THR A 9 -17.03 6.93 14.99
CA THR A 9 -16.33 8.13 14.54
C THR A 9 -15.74 8.95 15.69
N GLU A 10 -15.93 8.54 16.94
CA GLU A 10 -15.32 9.18 18.10
C GLU A 10 -13.88 8.71 18.28
N PRO A 11 -12.93 9.64 18.51
CA PRO A 11 -11.56 9.28 18.81
C PRO A 11 -11.51 8.43 20.07
N GLN A 12 -11.36 7.13 19.91
CA GLN A 12 -11.10 6.26 21.05
C GLN A 12 -9.74 6.62 21.62
N SER A 13 -9.66 6.83 22.93
CA SER A 13 -8.37 6.90 23.61
C SER A 13 -7.66 5.57 23.35
N VAL A 14 -6.64 5.60 22.51
CA VAL A 14 -5.80 4.44 22.23
C VAL A 14 -5.04 4.16 23.53
N GLY A 15 -5.52 3.22 24.32
CA GLY A 15 -4.73 2.70 25.43
C GLY A 15 -3.43 2.14 24.84
N LEU A 16 -2.30 2.48 25.42
CA LEU A 16 -1.01 1.89 25.05
C LEU A 16 -1.13 0.38 25.22
N THR A 17 -1.34 -0.32 24.14
CA THR A 17 -1.30 -1.78 24.11
C THR A 17 0.14 -2.25 24.21
N LYS A 18 0.37 -3.43 24.78
CA LYS A 18 1.72 -4.02 24.77
C LYS A 18 2.23 -4.07 23.34
N PRO A 19 3.49 -3.67 23.09
CA PRO A 19 4.09 -3.78 21.77
C PRO A 19 4.04 -5.26 21.32
N GLU A 20 3.52 -5.51 20.14
CA GLU A 20 3.58 -6.82 19.53
C GLU A 20 4.97 -7.06 18.94
N SER A 21 5.54 -8.21 19.24
CA SER A 21 6.75 -8.65 18.55
C SER A 21 6.36 -9.15 17.16
N ARG A 22 7.04 -8.63 16.13
CA ARG A 22 6.84 -9.02 14.76
C ARG A 22 8.09 -9.72 14.23
N TYR A 23 7.89 -10.89 13.65
CA TYR A 23 8.96 -11.64 13.02
C TYR A 23 8.76 -11.62 11.52
N GLU A 24 9.76 -11.14 10.78
CA GLU A 24 9.78 -11.14 9.33
C GLU A 24 10.99 -11.92 8.83
N ALA A 25 10.80 -12.59 7.69
CA ALA A 25 11.91 -13.25 7.03
C ALA A 25 12.95 -12.21 6.60
N THR A 26 14.23 -12.53 6.79
CA THR A 26 15.36 -11.72 6.34
C THR A 26 16.16 -12.40 5.25
N LYS A 27 15.77 -13.62 4.90
CA LYS A 27 16.40 -14.48 3.90
C LYS A 27 15.39 -15.49 3.33
N ALA A 28 15.61 -15.91 2.11
CA ALA A 28 14.94 -17.05 1.49
C ALA A 28 15.86 -18.27 1.44
N ARG A 29 15.29 -19.43 1.22
CA ARG A 29 16.05 -20.65 0.94
C ARG A 29 15.94 -20.97 -0.55
N GLU A 30 17.08 -20.90 -1.25
CA GLU A 30 17.18 -21.17 -2.68
C GLU A 30 18.24 -22.24 -2.90
N ASN A 31 17.90 -23.32 -3.62
CA ASN A 31 18.81 -24.42 -3.93
C ASN A 31 19.58 -24.91 -2.68
N ASP A 32 18.86 -25.13 -1.59
CA ASP A 32 19.39 -25.53 -0.28
C ASP A 32 20.37 -24.56 0.40
N LYS A 33 20.46 -23.33 -0.07
CA LYS A 33 21.27 -22.25 0.52
C LYS A 33 20.39 -21.12 1.03
N ASP A 34 20.81 -20.53 2.13
CA ASP A 34 20.19 -19.32 2.66
C ASP A 34 20.70 -18.11 1.85
N VAL A 35 19.79 -17.42 1.17
CA VAL A 35 20.03 -16.18 0.43
C VAL A 35 19.43 -15.02 1.21
N ALA A 36 20.27 -14.08 1.64
CA ALA A 36 19.81 -12.91 2.36
C ALA A 36 19.03 -11.96 1.44
N PHE A 37 17.93 -11.40 1.95
CA PHE A 37 17.19 -10.39 1.20
C PHE A 37 18.01 -9.11 0.99
N PRO A 38 17.77 -8.39 -0.11
CA PRO A 38 18.31 -7.06 -0.30
C PRO A 38 17.98 -6.15 0.87
N LYS A 39 18.92 -5.29 1.26
CA LYS A 39 18.73 -4.34 2.37
C LYS A 39 18.43 -2.95 1.83
N TRP A 40 17.38 -2.36 2.36
CA TRP A 40 16.84 -1.07 1.95
C TRP A 40 17.05 -0.01 3.02
N ASN A 41 17.25 1.24 2.61
CA ASN A 41 17.35 2.38 3.51
C ASN A 41 15.99 2.98 3.86
N ASN A 42 15.94 3.76 4.91
CA ASN A 42 14.83 4.64 5.25
C ASN A 42 13.48 3.95 5.50
N HIS A 43 13.48 2.67 5.78
CA HIS A 43 12.26 1.99 6.25
C HIS A 43 11.97 2.41 7.69
N LEU A 44 10.68 2.57 8.03
CA LEU A 44 10.24 2.95 9.38
C LEU A 44 10.76 1.99 10.46
N LEU A 45 10.80 0.70 10.15
CA LEU A 45 11.39 -0.34 10.99
C LEU A 45 12.73 -0.76 10.37
N CYS A 46 13.83 -0.35 10.97
CA CYS A 46 15.16 -0.69 10.48
C CYS A 46 16.00 -1.35 11.57
N ASP A 47 17.04 -2.08 11.16
CA ASP A 47 18.03 -2.61 12.08
C ASP A 47 18.95 -1.48 12.64
N LYS A 48 19.89 -1.84 13.53
CA LYS A 48 20.86 -0.89 14.10
C LYS A 48 21.73 -0.17 13.06
N ASP A 49 21.84 -0.71 11.85
CA ASP A 49 22.60 -0.15 10.74
C ASP A 49 21.72 0.71 9.81
N GLY A 50 20.47 0.98 10.20
CA GLY A 50 19.51 1.77 9.43
C GLY A 50 18.99 1.04 8.21
N LYS A 51 19.04 -0.30 8.20
CA LYS A 51 18.68 -1.14 7.07
C LYS A 51 17.44 -2.00 7.38
N TYR A 52 16.64 -2.22 6.35
CA TYR A 52 15.50 -3.12 6.38
C TYR A 52 15.65 -4.18 5.29
N PRO A 53 15.75 -5.48 5.65
CA PRO A 53 15.81 -6.55 4.68
C PRO A 53 14.41 -6.84 4.13
N ALA A 54 14.24 -6.74 2.82
CA ALA A 54 12.98 -7.09 2.17
C ALA A 54 13.22 -7.66 0.78
N GLU A 55 12.54 -8.74 0.48
CA GLU A 55 12.34 -9.20 -0.88
C GLU A 55 11.26 -8.36 -1.54
N MET A 56 11.50 -7.93 -2.77
CA MET A 56 10.57 -7.16 -3.56
C MET A 56 10.58 -7.69 -4.99
N ASN A 57 9.41 -7.78 -5.59
CA ASN A 57 9.32 -8.01 -7.03
C ASN A 57 9.79 -6.76 -7.80
N ASP A 58 9.94 -6.87 -9.12
CA ASP A 58 10.46 -5.78 -9.95
C ASP A 58 9.61 -4.51 -9.91
N TRP A 59 8.30 -4.62 -9.77
CA TRP A 59 7.39 -3.46 -9.70
C TRP A 59 7.51 -2.76 -8.36
N GLU A 60 7.45 -3.52 -7.28
CA GLU A 60 7.64 -2.99 -5.93
C GLU A 60 8.98 -2.26 -5.81
N ARG A 61 10.05 -2.87 -6.33
CA ARG A 61 11.38 -2.27 -6.33
C ARG A 61 11.40 -0.95 -7.09
N LYS A 62 10.86 -0.90 -8.32
CA LYS A 62 10.79 0.32 -9.13
C LYS A 62 9.99 1.43 -8.43
N VAL A 63 8.88 1.08 -7.77
CA VAL A 63 8.08 2.03 -6.99
C VAL A 63 8.90 2.59 -5.84
N VAL A 64 9.50 1.75 -5.00
CA VAL A 64 10.31 2.21 -3.87
C VAL A 64 11.49 3.06 -4.35
N GLU A 65 12.24 2.64 -5.38
CA GLU A 65 13.36 3.41 -5.94
C GLU A 65 12.94 4.78 -6.49
N SER A 66 11.72 4.88 -7.04
CA SER A 66 11.15 6.15 -7.49
C SER A 66 10.79 7.05 -6.33
N GLU A 67 10.11 6.49 -5.32
CA GLU A 67 9.65 7.23 -4.14
C GLU A 67 10.81 7.75 -3.28
N LEU A 68 11.89 6.98 -3.14
CA LEU A 68 13.11 7.42 -2.43
C LEU A 68 13.76 8.68 -3.02
N LYS A 69 13.46 9.01 -4.29
CA LYS A 69 13.99 10.19 -4.99
C LYS A 69 13.04 11.39 -4.95
N ARG A 70 11.83 11.23 -4.43
CA ARG A 70 10.86 12.33 -4.38
C ARG A 70 11.28 13.43 -3.43
N VAL A 71 10.99 14.66 -3.81
CA VAL A 71 11.21 15.83 -2.95
C VAL A 71 10.39 15.69 -1.67
N GLY A 72 11.03 15.94 -0.53
CA GLY A 72 10.41 15.86 0.79
C GLY A 72 10.31 14.44 1.36
N PHE A 73 10.68 13.39 0.61
CA PHE A 73 10.68 12.03 1.13
C PHE A 73 11.49 11.91 2.45
N LYS A 74 10.95 11.16 3.41
CA LYS A 74 11.61 10.88 4.70
C LYS A 74 11.79 9.39 4.97
N LEU A 75 10.68 8.66 5.01
CA LEU A 75 10.63 7.25 5.40
C LEU A 75 9.61 6.51 4.54
N TRP A 76 9.70 5.20 4.52
CA TRP A 76 8.70 4.33 3.96
C TRP A 76 8.38 3.16 4.90
N TYR A 77 7.23 2.57 4.71
CA TYR A 77 6.76 1.42 5.46
C TYR A 77 6.16 0.39 4.50
N ARG A 78 6.66 -0.84 4.57
CA ARG A 78 6.02 -1.96 3.89
C ARG A 78 4.88 -2.45 4.77
N ASN A 79 3.68 -2.29 4.28
CA ASN A 79 2.48 -2.71 4.98
C ASN A 79 2.41 -4.25 5.04
N PRO A 80 2.24 -4.85 6.22
CA PRO A 80 2.15 -6.30 6.33
C PRO A 80 0.96 -6.87 5.60
N GLN A 81 1.16 -7.95 4.86
CA GLN A 81 0.10 -8.69 4.20
C GLN A 81 -0.71 -9.58 5.17
N GLN A 82 -0.18 -9.85 6.35
CA GLN A 82 -0.89 -10.57 7.41
C GLN A 82 -1.69 -9.61 8.29
N PRO A 83 -2.88 -10.03 8.79
CA PRO A 83 -3.65 -9.21 9.72
C PRO A 83 -2.88 -8.99 11.02
N GLY A 84 -2.94 -7.76 11.55
CA GLY A 84 -2.27 -7.37 12.78
C GLY A 84 -2.46 -5.88 13.05
N GLN A 85 -2.07 -5.41 14.24
CA GLN A 85 -2.16 -4.00 14.63
C GLN A 85 -1.32 -3.08 13.75
N ALA A 86 -0.25 -3.62 13.16
CA ALA A 86 0.65 -2.89 12.28
C ALA A 86 0.24 -2.93 10.80
N SER A 87 -0.88 -3.58 10.44
CA SER A 87 -1.33 -3.76 9.06
C SER A 87 -2.55 -2.91 8.76
N LEU A 88 -2.43 -2.04 7.74
CA LEU A 88 -3.57 -1.36 7.15
C LEU A 88 -4.31 -2.34 6.23
N GLY A 89 -5.55 -2.67 6.58
CA GLY A 89 -6.44 -3.49 5.76
C GLY A 89 -7.67 -2.70 5.37
N ILE A 90 -8.01 -2.70 4.08
CA ILE A 90 -9.14 -1.99 3.50
C ILE A 90 -10.18 -3.03 3.06
N ALA A 91 -11.38 -2.96 3.63
CA ALA A 91 -12.46 -3.86 3.27
C ALA A 91 -13.06 -3.50 1.90
N TYR A 92 -13.31 -4.50 1.07
CA TYR A 92 -14.04 -4.36 -0.19
C TYR A 92 -15.01 -5.52 -0.40
N VAL A 93 -15.92 -5.38 -1.34
CA VAL A 93 -16.91 -6.42 -1.67
C VAL A 93 -16.58 -7.02 -3.04
N GLU A 94 -16.53 -8.33 -3.11
CA GLU A 94 -16.44 -9.11 -4.34
C GLU A 94 -17.32 -10.34 -4.21
N ASP A 95 -18.18 -10.59 -5.21
CA ASP A 95 -19.14 -11.70 -5.23
C ASP A 95 -19.96 -11.80 -3.94
N GLU A 96 -20.51 -10.66 -3.50
CA GLU A 96 -21.29 -10.52 -2.25
C GLU A 96 -20.54 -10.88 -0.96
N GLN A 97 -19.22 -11.04 -1.03
CA GLN A 97 -18.36 -11.36 0.10
C GLN A 97 -17.45 -10.19 0.45
N TYR A 98 -17.26 -9.96 1.74
CA TYR A 98 -16.27 -9.01 2.21
C TYR A 98 -14.87 -9.63 2.14
N LYS A 99 -13.96 -8.93 1.49
CA LYS A 99 -12.53 -9.24 1.39
C LYS A 99 -11.69 -8.06 1.89
N ILE A 100 -10.43 -8.27 2.09
CA ILE A 100 -9.49 -7.24 2.55
C ILE A 100 -8.36 -7.10 1.53
N VAL A 101 -8.17 -5.89 1.01
CA VAL A 101 -6.95 -5.50 0.33
C VAL A 101 -6.00 -4.85 1.34
N ARG A 102 -4.71 -5.13 1.23
CA ARG A 102 -3.64 -4.51 2.02
C ARG A 102 -2.70 -3.82 1.08
N PRO A 103 -2.80 -2.49 0.93
CA PRO A 103 -1.86 -1.73 0.11
C PRO A 103 -0.42 -1.99 0.54
N ASP A 104 0.48 -2.15 -0.41
CA ASP A 104 1.85 -2.60 -0.12
C ASP A 104 2.69 -1.57 0.63
N PHE A 105 2.53 -0.27 0.33
CA PHE A 105 3.43 0.75 0.84
C PHE A 105 2.72 1.97 1.40
N ILE A 106 3.29 2.49 2.49
CA ILE A 106 3.02 3.84 3.01
C ILE A 106 4.34 4.61 2.97
N PHE A 107 4.39 5.72 2.24
CA PHE A 107 5.53 6.62 2.23
C PHE A 107 5.23 7.85 3.07
N PHE A 108 6.23 8.34 3.76
CA PHE A 108 6.13 9.54 4.58
C PHE A 108 7.03 10.62 4.00
N ALA A 109 6.48 11.80 3.85
CA ALA A 109 7.18 12.97 3.34
C ALA A 109 6.96 14.18 4.24
N GLU A 110 7.82 15.17 4.11
CA GLU A 110 7.62 16.49 4.72
C GLU A 110 7.06 17.45 3.68
N GLN A 111 5.97 18.09 4.04
CA GLN A 111 5.35 19.15 3.28
C GLN A 111 4.96 20.29 4.22
N GLU A 112 5.47 21.52 3.96
CA GLU A 112 5.19 22.71 4.79
C GLU A 112 5.48 22.51 6.28
N GLY A 113 6.55 21.76 6.61
CA GLY A 113 6.95 21.48 7.98
C GLY A 113 6.11 20.40 8.69
N GLN A 114 5.20 19.75 7.99
CA GLN A 114 4.38 18.65 8.52
C GLN A 114 4.74 17.32 7.85
N VAL A 115 4.62 16.24 8.61
CA VAL A 115 4.75 14.89 8.06
C VAL A 115 3.42 14.49 7.46
N VAL A 116 3.44 14.14 6.19
CA VAL A 116 2.29 13.66 5.42
C VAL A 116 2.52 12.23 4.95
N ALA A 117 1.44 11.48 4.76
CA ALA A 117 1.48 10.10 4.30
C ALA A 117 0.99 9.96 2.86
N ASP A 118 1.61 9.07 2.11
CA ASP A 118 1.19 8.63 0.79
C ASP A 118 0.91 7.14 0.84
N LEU A 119 -0.23 6.72 0.35
CA LEU A 119 -0.59 5.31 0.21
C LEU A 119 -0.36 4.89 -1.24
N VAL A 120 0.49 3.89 -1.47
CA VAL A 120 0.84 3.43 -2.82
C VAL A 120 0.71 1.91 -2.89
N ASP A 121 -0.13 1.45 -3.83
CA ASP A 121 -0.44 0.04 -4.01
C ASP A 121 -0.05 -0.44 -5.42
N PRO A 122 1.15 -1.03 -5.61
CA PRO A 122 1.51 -1.70 -6.84
C PRO A 122 0.84 -3.07 -6.94
N HIS A 123 0.13 -3.33 -8.04
CA HIS A 123 -0.52 -4.63 -8.24
C HIS A 123 -0.50 -5.13 -9.67
N GLY A 124 -0.69 -6.45 -9.82
CA GLY A 124 -0.75 -7.11 -11.12
C GLY A 124 -2.15 -7.04 -11.73
N LEU A 125 -2.25 -6.57 -12.98
CA LEU A 125 -3.53 -6.45 -13.71
C LEU A 125 -4.12 -7.80 -14.13
N HIS A 126 -3.33 -8.87 -14.11
CA HIS A 126 -3.74 -10.21 -14.52
C HIS A 126 -4.53 -10.96 -13.45
N LEU A 127 -4.63 -10.42 -12.24
CA LEU A 127 -5.37 -11.04 -11.15
C LEU A 127 -6.87 -10.85 -11.35
N ALA A 128 -7.65 -11.91 -11.14
CA ALA A 128 -9.09 -11.88 -11.32
C ALA A 128 -9.80 -10.84 -10.43
N ASP A 129 -9.25 -10.58 -9.25
CA ASP A 129 -9.78 -9.66 -8.26
C ASP A 129 -9.22 -8.22 -8.38
N ALA A 130 -8.36 -7.94 -9.39
CA ALA A 130 -7.70 -6.64 -9.54
C ALA A 130 -8.68 -5.46 -9.60
N LEU A 131 -9.78 -5.60 -10.35
CA LEU A 131 -10.78 -4.54 -10.44
C LEU A 131 -11.55 -4.35 -9.13
N ALA A 132 -11.90 -5.44 -8.45
CA ALA A 132 -12.63 -5.36 -7.18
C ALA A 132 -11.76 -4.71 -6.09
N LYS A 133 -10.48 -5.05 -6.01
CA LYS A 133 -9.50 -4.40 -5.13
C LYS A 133 -9.35 -2.92 -5.43
N LEU A 134 -9.20 -2.57 -6.72
CA LEU A 134 -9.08 -1.18 -7.15
C LEU A 134 -10.33 -0.36 -6.78
N LYS A 135 -11.53 -0.91 -6.97
CA LYS A 135 -12.78 -0.27 -6.53
C LYS A 135 -12.85 -0.12 -5.00
N GLY A 136 -12.36 -1.10 -4.26
CA GLY A 136 -12.25 -1.02 -2.81
C GLY A 136 -11.31 0.09 -2.35
N LEU A 137 -10.14 0.20 -2.98
CA LEU A 137 -9.16 1.25 -2.70
C LEU A 137 -9.68 2.65 -3.10
N ALA A 138 -10.38 2.75 -4.23
CA ALA A 138 -11.02 3.99 -4.67
C ALA A 138 -12.09 4.47 -3.68
N ARG A 139 -12.94 3.57 -3.19
CA ARG A 139 -13.93 3.90 -2.15
C ARG A 139 -13.26 4.35 -0.84
N TYR A 140 -12.19 3.68 -0.44
CA TYR A 140 -11.40 4.11 0.72
C TYR A 140 -10.83 5.52 0.51
N ALA A 141 -10.37 5.84 -0.69
CA ALA A 141 -9.88 7.18 -1.02
C ALA A 141 -11.00 8.23 -0.94
N GLU A 142 -12.21 7.95 -1.42
CA GLU A 142 -13.37 8.87 -1.29
C GLU A 142 -13.64 9.23 0.18
N GLU A 143 -13.48 8.27 1.10
CA GLU A 143 -13.77 8.45 2.52
C GLU A 143 -12.60 9.05 3.32
N HIS A 144 -11.35 8.82 2.88
CA HIS A 144 -10.15 9.08 3.69
C HIS A 144 -9.07 9.92 2.99
N ALA A 145 -9.32 10.48 1.80
CA ALA A 145 -8.33 11.28 1.08
C ALA A 145 -7.71 12.40 1.93
N ALA A 146 -8.48 12.99 2.83
CA ALA A 146 -7.99 14.06 3.71
C ALA A 146 -6.87 13.62 4.69
N CYS A 147 -6.70 12.31 4.92
CA CYS A 147 -5.66 11.75 5.79
C CYS A 147 -4.33 11.53 5.05
N TYR A 148 -4.32 11.67 3.73
CA TYR A 148 -3.18 11.38 2.87
C TYR A 148 -2.88 12.54 1.95
N ARG A 149 -1.61 12.70 1.58
CA ARG A 149 -1.22 13.59 0.49
C ARG A 149 -1.57 12.98 -0.87
N ARG A 150 -1.40 11.65 -1.00
CA ARG A 150 -1.69 10.87 -2.20
C ARG A 150 -2.22 9.49 -1.81
N ILE A 151 -3.14 8.98 -2.62
CA ILE A 151 -3.51 7.56 -2.64
C ILE A 151 -3.39 7.12 -4.10
N GLU A 152 -2.45 6.24 -4.39
CA GLU A 152 -2.12 5.85 -5.75
C GLU A 152 -2.19 4.33 -5.91
N SER A 153 -2.76 3.90 -7.02
CA SER A 153 -2.68 2.53 -7.48
C SER A 153 -1.75 2.45 -8.68
N VAL A 154 -0.77 1.54 -8.63
CA VAL A 154 0.29 1.44 -9.64
C VAL A 154 0.25 0.08 -10.31
N ALA A 155 0.31 0.04 -11.65
CA ALA A 155 0.39 -1.20 -12.39
C ALA A 155 1.29 -1.07 -13.61
N GLU A 156 1.81 -2.20 -14.11
CA GLU A 156 2.52 -2.23 -15.37
C GLU A 156 1.54 -2.40 -16.53
N ALA A 157 1.54 -1.45 -17.45
CA ALA A 157 0.80 -1.52 -18.70
C ALA A 157 1.70 -1.07 -19.86
N GLY A 158 1.81 -1.89 -20.90
CA GLY A 158 2.65 -1.61 -22.06
C GLY A 158 4.14 -1.48 -21.73
N GLY A 159 4.65 -2.24 -20.75
CA GLY A 159 6.05 -2.22 -20.34
C GLY A 159 6.46 -0.99 -19.50
N LYS A 160 5.49 -0.20 -19.04
CA LYS A 160 5.72 0.99 -18.21
C LYS A 160 4.84 0.94 -16.96
N LEU A 161 5.36 1.47 -15.86
CA LEU A 161 4.53 1.73 -14.69
C LEU A 161 3.57 2.87 -14.99
N ARG A 162 2.29 2.62 -14.74
CA ARG A 162 1.19 3.56 -14.84
C ARG A 162 0.60 3.78 -13.46
N VAL A 163 0.17 4.99 -13.20
CA VAL A 163 -0.34 5.42 -11.90
C VAL A 163 -1.78 5.92 -12.07
N LEU A 164 -2.66 5.46 -11.22
CA LEU A 164 -3.99 6.04 -11.02
C LEU A 164 -3.97 6.82 -9.70
N ASP A 165 -4.15 8.12 -9.79
CA ASP A 165 -4.31 8.98 -8.63
C ASP A 165 -5.75 8.92 -8.12
N LEU A 166 -5.94 8.23 -7.00
CA LEU A 166 -7.25 8.02 -6.39
C LEU A 166 -7.74 9.23 -5.57
N THR A 167 -7.01 10.33 -5.55
CA THR A 167 -7.51 11.61 -5.03
C THR A 167 -8.16 12.47 -6.13
N ASN A 168 -8.04 12.06 -7.40
CA ASN A 168 -8.63 12.72 -8.56
C ASN A 168 -10.06 12.22 -8.80
N ALA A 169 -11.03 13.13 -8.82
CA ALA A 169 -12.45 12.83 -9.00
C ALA A 169 -12.77 12.13 -10.34
N ASP A 170 -12.10 12.51 -11.43
CA ASP A 170 -12.32 11.90 -12.76
C ASP A 170 -11.80 10.46 -12.78
N VAL A 171 -10.69 10.19 -12.11
CA VAL A 171 -10.14 8.83 -11.94
C VAL A 171 -11.08 7.97 -11.11
N LEU A 172 -11.60 8.49 -10.00
CA LEU A 172 -12.58 7.78 -9.16
C LEU A 172 -13.85 7.42 -9.95
N LEU A 173 -14.36 8.36 -10.74
CA LEU A 173 -15.52 8.13 -11.59
C LEU A 173 -15.23 7.04 -12.64
N ALA A 174 -14.08 7.12 -13.31
CA ALA A 174 -13.68 6.11 -14.29
C ALA A 174 -13.55 4.71 -13.67
N ILE A 175 -13.01 4.61 -12.46
CA ILE A 175 -12.90 3.32 -11.73
C ILE A 175 -14.28 2.76 -11.37
N LYS A 176 -15.20 3.62 -10.93
CA LYS A 176 -16.56 3.21 -10.57
C LYS A 176 -17.28 2.53 -11.73
N ASP A 177 -17.16 3.09 -12.93
CA ASP A 177 -17.82 2.62 -14.15
C ASP A 177 -17.04 1.51 -14.88
N ALA A 178 -15.79 1.26 -14.47
CA ALA A 178 -14.92 0.32 -15.13
C ALA A 178 -15.42 -1.13 -15.05
N LYS A 179 -15.21 -1.84 -16.17
CA LYS A 179 -15.43 -3.29 -16.30
C LYS A 179 -14.12 -4.08 -16.38
N SER A 180 -12.98 -3.39 -16.46
CA SER A 180 -11.65 -3.98 -16.53
C SER A 180 -10.63 -3.03 -15.92
N ALA A 181 -9.81 -3.55 -15.00
CA ALA A 181 -8.70 -2.79 -14.43
C ALA A 181 -7.67 -2.42 -15.50
N GLN A 182 -7.33 -3.35 -16.39
CA GLN A 182 -6.33 -3.15 -17.43
C GLN A 182 -6.62 -1.91 -18.30
N ARG A 183 -7.88 -1.73 -18.75
CA ARG A 183 -8.26 -0.60 -19.60
C ARG A 183 -8.06 0.76 -18.94
N LEU A 184 -8.20 0.84 -17.63
CA LEU A 184 -7.95 2.08 -16.88
C LEU A 184 -6.49 2.51 -16.97
N TYR A 185 -5.56 1.57 -16.90
CA TYR A 185 -4.13 1.86 -16.98
C TYR A 185 -3.62 2.04 -18.41
N GLU A 186 -4.30 1.49 -19.41
CA GLU A 186 -3.97 1.67 -20.83
C GLU A 186 -4.42 3.05 -21.35
N GLY A 187 -5.45 3.63 -20.76
CA GLY A 187 -6.00 4.94 -21.16
C GLY A 187 -5.33 6.15 -20.49
N VAL A 188 -4.31 5.93 -19.63
CA VAL A 188 -3.58 6.99 -18.90
C VAL A 188 -2.28 7.37 -19.59
#